data_28b656593633a4a54286482b9a2b4add
#
_entry.id   28b656593633a4a54286482b9a2b4add
#
_cell.length_a   1.000
_cell.length_b   1.000
_cell.length_c   1.000
_cell.angle_alpha   90.00
_cell.angle_beta   90.00
_cell.angle_gamma   90.00
#
_symmetry.space_group_name_H-M   'P 1'
#
loop_
_entity.id
_entity.type
_entity.pdbx_description
1 polymer ?
#
loop_
_entity_poly.entity_id
_entity_poly.type
_entity_poly.pdbx_seq_one_letter_code
_entity_poly.pdbx_strand_id
1 'polypeptide(L)'
;MTHFPRLAEELFTIRDWLRFTVSQFEEAEIFFGHGTDNSYDEAVWLIMSALHLPHETLNNFLDAVITEQERKHLAHLIEQRITKRTPTAYLVREAWLRGFKFYVDERVIVPRSFIAELLDFNAEGEHGLQPWIEHPELINSAADICTGSGCLGILLANAFPDAAIDVIDISPDAIAVANINIANYGLQEQITAIESDMFTALVDKTYDLIISNPPYVDAPSMAKLPTEYRNEPQLALGSGDDGLDHTHTILREAAKHLNDEGILVVEIGHNREALLDAYPDLEFTWLTVESGNQYVFLLTKEQLLSQQPV
;
A
#
# COMPACT_ATOMS: atom_id res chain seq x y z
N MET A 1 9.96 -6.33 -33.64
CA MET A 1 9.92 -7.05 -32.33
C MET A 1 11.32 -7.05 -31.76
N THR A 2 11.51 -6.45 -30.60
CA THR A 2 12.80 -6.43 -29.88
C THR A 2 13.16 -7.85 -29.46
N HIS A 3 14.35 -8.30 -29.81
CA HIS A 3 14.81 -9.65 -29.46
C HIS A 3 15.59 -9.57 -28.13
N PHE A 4 14.89 -9.55 -27.01
CA PHE A 4 15.44 -9.39 -25.66
C PHE A 4 16.68 -10.24 -25.34
N PRO A 5 16.78 -11.54 -25.75
CA PRO A 5 17.97 -12.35 -25.51
C PRO A 5 19.28 -11.81 -26.13
N ARG A 6 19.18 -11.07 -27.26
CA ARG A 6 20.36 -10.47 -27.91
C ARG A 6 20.85 -9.20 -27.23
N LEU A 7 20.01 -8.52 -26.46
CA LEU A 7 20.41 -7.30 -25.76
C LEU A 7 21.56 -7.53 -24.78
N ALA A 8 21.64 -8.70 -24.19
CA ALA A 8 22.73 -9.07 -23.30
C ALA A 8 24.10 -9.08 -24.00
N GLU A 9 24.14 -9.14 -25.35
CA GLU A 9 25.38 -9.10 -26.16
C GLU A 9 25.75 -7.69 -26.62
N GLU A 10 24.78 -6.71 -26.51
CA GLU A 10 24.93 -5.36 -27.06
C GLU A 10 25.00 -4.26 -26.00
N LEU A 11 24.33 -4.46 -24.83
CA LEU A 11 24.29 -3.49 -23.75
C LEU A 11 25.19 -3.94 -22.59
N PHE A 12 26.16 -3.12 -22.20
CA PHE A 12 27.19 -3.54 -21.25
C PHE A 12 27.14 -2.78 -19.92
N THR A 13 26.80 -1.50 -19.94
CA THR A 13 26.79 -0.65 -18.74
C THR A 13 25.39 -0.44 -18.19
N ILE A 14 25.29 -0.05 -16.91
CA ILE A 14 24.00 0.32 -16.31
C ILE A 14 23.36 1.48 -17.10
N ARG A 15 24.15 2.42 -17.62
CA ARG A 15 23.67 3.53 -18.47
C ARG A 15 23.03 3.02 -19.77
N ASP A 16 23.60 2.02 -20.41
CA ASP A 16 23.02 1.44 -21.63
C ASP A 16 21.65 0.83 -21.34
N TRP A 17 21.57 0.04 -20.27
CA TRP A 17 20.34 -0.61 -19.85
C TRP A 17 19.28 0.42 -19.42
N LEU A 18 19.65 1.45 -18.64
CA LEU A 18 18.72 2.49 -18.22
C LEU A 18 18.11 3.23 -19.41
N ARG A 19 18.94 3.75 -20.30
CA ARG A 19 18.49 4.41 -21.53
C ARG A 19 17.58 3.50 -22.36
N PHE A 20 17.97 2.23 -22.53
CA PHE A 20 17.20 1.26 -23.30
C PHE A 20 15.83 0.99 -22.63
N THR A 21 15.81 0.72 -21.33
CA THR A 21 14.60 0.39 -20.57
C THR A 21 13.59 1.54 -20.63
N VAL A 22 14.03 2.79 -20.39
CA VAL A 22 13.18 3.98 -20.53
C VAL A 22 12.55 4.04 -21.91
N SER A 23 13.36 3.91 -22.97
CA SER A 23 12.87 3.94 -24.36
C SER A 23 11.82 2.84 -24.65
N GLN A 24 12.03 1.64 -24.11
CA GLN A 24 11.11 0.53 -24.31
C GLN A 24 9.82 0.66 -23.49
N PHE A 25 9.87 1.24 -22.30
CA PHE A 25 8.69 1.51 -21.49
C PHE A 25 7.79 2.57 -22.15
N GLU A 26 8.40 3.64 -22.72
CA GLU A 26 7.68 4.65 -23.48
C GLU A 26 7.06 4.06 -24.75
N GLU A 27 7.84 3.30 -25.56
CA GLU A 27 7.36 2.66 -26.80
C GLU A 27 6.20 1.69 -26.52
N ALA A 28 6.24 1.00 -25.39
CA ALA A 28 5.22 0.03 -25.00
C ALA A 28 4.01 0.69 -24.31
N GLU A 29 4.02 2.01 -24.10
CA GLU A 29 2.96 2.74 -23.37
C GLU A 29 2.64 2.05 -22.03
N ILE A 30 3.69 1.81 -21.22
CA ILE A 30 3.56 1.22 -19.90
C ILE A 30 2.80 2.18 -19.00
N PHE A 31 1.81 1.66 -18.25
CA PHE A 31 1.14 2.44 -17.22
C PHE A 31 1.97 2.41 -15.92
N PHE A 32 2.25 3.58 -15.37
CA PHE A 32 2.94 3.77 -14.09
C PHE A 32 1.91 4.12 -13.00
N GLY A 33 2.03 3.54 -11.82
CA GLY A 33 1.05 3.72 -10.74
C GLY A 33 1.26 2.74 -9.59
N HIS A 34 2.37 1.98 -9.64
CA HIS A 34 2.73 0.98 -8.65
C HIS A 34 4.02 1.36 -7.92
N GLY A 35 4.11 2.63 -7.47
CA GLY A 35 5.27 3.15 -6.72
C GLY A 35 6.13 4.16 -7.49
N THR A 36 5.89 4.32 -8.80
CA THR A 36 6.49 5.36 -9.65
C THR A 36 5.42 5.98 -10.54
N ASP A 37 5.70 7.15 -11.12
CA ASP A 37 4.80 7.87 -12.02
C ASP A 37 5.39 8.10 -13.43
N ASN A 38 6.61 7.61 -13.67
CA ASN A 38 7.30 7.80 -14.95
C ASN A 38 8.25 6.65 -15.28
N SER A 39 8.63 6.55 -16.55
CA SER A 39 9.48 5.49 -17.10
C SER A 39 10.91 5.51 -16.56
N TYR A 40 11.45 6.69 -16.26
CA TYR A 40 12.83 6.82 -15.78
C TYR A 40 12.98 6.27 -14.36
N ASP A 41 12.13 6.70 -13.44
CA ASP A 41 12.21 6.26 -12.04
C ASP A 41 11.90 4.76 -11.92
N GLU A 42 10.95 4.25 -12.71
CA GLU A 42 10.66 2.81 -12.73
C GLU A 42 11.82 2.00 -13.32
N ALA A 43 12.48 2.49 -14.37
CA ALA A 43 13.66 1.82 -14.93
C ALA A 43 14.83 1.82 -13.95
N VAL A 44 15.07 2.92 -13.23
CA VAL A 44 16.07 2.99 -12.16
C VAL A 44 15.74 1.98 -11.08
N TRP A 45 14.51 1.98 -10.60
CA TRP A 45 14.06 1.04 -9.56
C TRP A 45 14.28 -0.41 -10.00
N LEU A 46 13.79 -0.81 -11.18
CA LEU A 46 13.94 -2.17 -11.69
C LEU A 46 15.41 -2.58 -11.76
N ILE A 47 16.26 -1.74 -12.37
CA ILE A 47 17.66 -2.07 -12.61
C ILE A 47 18.44 -2.13 -11.30
N MET A 48 18.32 -1.14 -10.43
CA MET A 48 19.09 -1.07 -9.20
C MET A 48 18.68 -2.19 -8.22
N SER A 49 17.38 -2.48 -8.08
CA SER A 49 16.91 -3.59 -7.26
C SER A 49 17.36 -4.95 -7.83
N ALA A 50 17.28 -5.16 -9.14
CA ALA A 50 17.72 -6.40 -9.77
C ALA A 50 19.22 -6.65 -9.65
N LEU A 51 20.03 -5.59 -9.54
CA LEU A 51 21.47 -5.64 -9.32
C LEU A 51 21.85 -5.60 -7.82
N HIS A 52 20.89 -5.52 -6.90
CA HIS A 52 21.11 -5.39 -5.46
C HIS A 52 21.94 -4.17 -5.08
N LEU A 53 21.77 -3.06 -5.81
CA LEU A 53 22.45 -1.79 -5.57
C LEU A 53 21.51 -0.78 -4.90
N PRO A 54 21.99 0.02 -3.93
CA PRO A 54 21.21 1.10 -3.35
C PRO A 54 20.83 2.15 -4.41
N HIS A 55 19.57 2.56 -4.44
CA HIS A 55 19.03 3.44 -5.50
C HIS A 55 19.74 4.79 -5.55
N GLU A 56 20.09 5.35 -4.39
CA GLU A 56 20.82 6.61 -4.24
C GLU A 56 22.24 6.58 -4.81
N THR A 57 22.78 5.39 -5.07
CA THR A 57 24.14 5.21 -5.58
C THR A 57 24.22 5.11 -7.10
N LEU A 58 23.11 5.22 -7.83
CA LEU A 58 23.04 5.07 -9.29
C LEU A 58 24.17 5.80 -10.02
N ASN A 59 24.39 7.07 -9.69
CA ASN A 59 25.41 7.89 -10.38
C ASN A 59 26.84 7.34 -10.23
N ASN A 60 27.12 6.59 -9.17
CA ASN A 60 28.43 5.99 -8.93
C ASN A 60 28.69 4.78 -9.83
N PHE A 61 27.62 4.16 -10.34
CA PHE A 61 27.69 2.89 -11.08
C PHE A 61 27.23 2.99 -12.54
N LEU A 62 26.77 4.14 -13.03
CA LEU A 62 26.21 4.30 -14.37
C LEU A 62 27.11 3.70 -15.48
N ASP A 63 28.41 3.92 -15.40
CA ASP A 63 29.37 3.47 -16.41
C ASP A 63 30.00 2.10 -16.05
N ALA A 64 29.54 1.48 -14.96
CA ALA A 64 30.00 0.14 -14.59
C ALA A 64 29.47 -0.89 -15.58
N VAL A 65 30.37 -1.78 -16.00
CA VAL A 65 30.04 -2.94 -16.83
C VAL A 65 29.47 -4.03 -15.94
N ILE A 66 28.27 -4.50 -16.28
CA ILE A 66 27.59 -5.59 -15.56
C ILE A 66 27.87 -6.94 -16.23
N THR A 67 27.83 -8.01 -15.43
CA THR A 67 28.15 -9.36 -15.88
C THR A 67 27.12 -9.87 -16.90
N GLU A 68 27.48 -10.88 -17.69
CA GLU A 68 26.57 -11.50 -18.66
C GLU A 68 25.30 -12.07 -17.98
N GLN A 69 25.43 -12.61 -16.77
CA GLN A 69 24.30 -13.16 -16.03
C GLN A 69 23.33 -12.04 -15.59
N GLU A 70 23.84 -10.92 -15.10
CA GLU A 70 23.04 -9.76 -14.74
C GLU A 70 22.32 -9.17 -15.97
N ARG A 71 23.02 -9.05 -17.10
CA ARG A 71 22.41 -8.60 -18.37
C ARG A 71 21.26 -9.49 -18.83
N LYS A 72 21.42 -10.81 -18.75
CA LYS A 72 20.35 -11.78 -19.09
C LYS A 72 19.17 -11.66 -18.12
N HIS A 73 19.46 -11.45 -16.85
CA HIS A 73 18.42 -11.25 -15.84
C HIS A 73 17.62 -9.97 -16.11
N LEU A 74 18.28 -8.84 -16.34
CA LEU A 74 17.64 -7.58 -16.70
C LEU A 74 16.79 -7.70 -17.97
N ALA A 75 17.32 -8.32 -19.03
CA ALA A 75 16.56 -8.55 -20.26
C ALA A 75 15.25 -9.31 -19.99
N HIS A 76 15.31 -10.33 -19.14
CA HIS A 76 14.13 -11.11 -18.76
C HIS A 76 13.10 -10.31 -17.97
N LEU A 77 13.53 -9.51 -16.97
CA LEU A 77 12.64 -8.68 -16.18
C LEU A 77 11.94 -7.61 -17.05
N ILE A 78 12.71 -6.92 -17.90
CA ILE A 78 12.18 -5.90 -18.81
C ILE A 78 11.17 -6.53 -19.80
N GLU A 79 11.50 -7.71 -20.35
CA GLU A 79 10.56 -8.44 -21.22
C GLU A 79 9.24 -8.76 -20.50
N GLN A 80 9.28 -9.24 -19.25
CA GLN A 80 8.09 -9.53 -18.48
C GLN A 80 7.28 -8.25 -18.19
N ARG A 81 7.95 -7.15 -17.81
CA ARG A 81 7.30 -5.88 -17.57
C ARG A 81 6.52 -5.38 -18.79
N ILE A 82 7.12 -5.50 -19.97
CA ILE A 82 6.53 -5.04 -21.23
C ILE A 82 5.44 -5.98 -21.74
N THR A 83 5.72 -7.29 -21.78
CA THR A 83 4.83 -8.25 -22.46
C THR A 83 3.69 -8.73 -21.57
N LYS A 84 3.95 -8.94 -20.28
CA LYS A 84 2.95 -9.41 -19.31
C LYS A 84 2.35 -8.28 -18.47
N ARG A 85 2.89 -7.06 -18.59
CA ARG A 85 2.47 -5.92 -17.78
C ARG A 85 2.62 -6.14 -16.27
N THR A 86 3.51 -7.07 -15.88
CA THR A 86 3.76 -7.36 -14.47
C THR A 86 4.38 -6.12 -13.79
N PRO A 87 3.81 -5.62 -12.69
CA PRO A 87 4.39 -4.51 -11.94
C PRO A 87 5.84 -4.76 -11.54
N THR A 88 6.68 -3.72 -11.62
CA THR A 88 8.10 -3.81 -11.24
C THR A 88 8.25 -4.32 -9.81
N ALA A 89 7.40 -3.90 -8.88
CA ALA A 89 7.38 -4.39 -7.50
C ALA A 89 7.38 -5.93 -7.39
N TYR A 90 6.57 -6.60 -8.20
CA TYR A 90 6.50 -8.07 -8.19
C TYR A 90 7.71 -8.73 -8.87
N LEU A 91 8.25 -8.08 -9.91
CA LEU A 91 9.44 -8.58 -10.59
C LEU A 91 10.67 -8.59 -9.70
N VAL A 92 10.84 -7.53 -8.88
CA VAL A 92 11.95 -7.38 -7.95
C VAL A 92 11.62 -7.83 -6.52
N ARG A 93 10.34 -8.20 -6.26
CA ARG A 93 9.81 -8.60 -4.95
C ARG A 93 10.06 -7.56 -3.86
N GLU A 94 9.89 -6.31 -4.21
CA GLU A 94 10.20 -5.17 -3.37
C GLU A 94 9.26 -4.01 -3.70
N ALA A 95 8.73 -3.35 -2.67
CA ALA A 95 8.02 -2.10 -2.78
C ALA A 95 8.45 -1.15 -1.66
N TRP A 96 8.26 0.14 -1.87
CA TRP A 96 8.62 1.16 -0.89
C TRP A 96 7.43 2.03 -0.55
N LEU A 97 7.24 2.30 0.74
CA LEU A 97 6.21 3.21 1.25
C LEU A 97 6.81 4.03 2.39
N ARG A 98 6.83 5.35 2.28
CA ARG A 98 7.38 6.27 3.30
C ARG A 98 8.80 5.90 3.77
N GLY A 99 9.67 5.44 2.86
CA GLY A 99 11.05 5.05 3.18
C GLY A 99 11.20 3.65 3.76
N PHE A 100 10.11 2.93 4.00
CA PHE A 100 10.12 1.53 4.44
C PHE A 100 10.05 0.59 3.24
N LYS A 101 10.85 -0.49 3.29
CA LYS A 101 10.93 -1.49 2.24
C LYS A 101 10.10 -2.72 2.59
N PHE A 102 9.20 -3.13 1.70
CA PHE A 102 8.32 -4.28 1.89
C PHE A 102 8.56 -5.35 0.84
N TYR A 103 8.54 -6.61 1.25
CA TYR A 103 8.38 -7.73 0.35
C TYR A 103 6.96 -7.75 -0.21
N VAL A 104 6.84 -7.93 -1.52
CA VAL A 104 5.55 -8.05 -2.21
C VAL A 104 5.63 -9.05 -3.36
N ASP A 105 4.50 -9.68 -3.65
CA ASP A 105 4.27 -10.49 -4.84
C ASP A 105 2.77 -10.43 -5.22
N GLU A 106 2.36 -11.21 -6.21
CA GLU A 106 1.00 -11.22 -6.76
C GLU A 106 -0.12 -11.56 -5.77
N ARG A 107 0.20 -11.92 -4.54
CA ARG A 107 -0.76 -12.23 -3.46
C ARG A 107 -1.32 -11.00 -2.76
N VAL A 108 -0.67 -9.84 -2.91
CA VAL A 108 -1.06 -8.57 -2.26
C VAL A 108 -0.99 -7.42 -3.26
N ILE A 109 -1.72 -6.32 -3.01
CA ILE A 109 -1.51 -5.09 -3.78
C ILE A 109 -0.13 -4.51 -3.49
N VAL A 110 0.43 -3.77 -4.44
CA VAL A 110 1.64 -2.99 -4.21
C VAL A 110 1.33 -1.90 -3.16
N PRO A 111 2.10 -1.82 -2.05
CA PRO A 111 1.89 -0.84 -0.99
C PRO A 111 1.72 0.59 -1.51
N ARG A 112 0.54 1.14 -1.27
CA ARG A 112 0.16 2.52 -1.56
C ARG A 112 -1.00 2.89 -0.64
N SER A 113 -0.86 3.93 0.16
CA SER A 113 -1.95 4.43 0.99
C SER A 113 -1.66 5.85 1.41
N PHE A 114 -2.68 6.69 1.35
CA PHE A 114 -2.64 8.04 1.89
C PHE A 114 -2.58 8.05 3.42
N ILE A 115 -3.05 6.99 4.10
CA ILE A 115 -2.93 6.85 5.55
C ILE A 115 -1.47 6.82 5.98
N ALA A 116 -0.57 6.29 5.14
CA ALA A 116 0.86 6.25 5.45
C ALA A 116 1.48 7.64 5.68
N GLU A 117 0.94 8.68 5.03
CA GLU A 117 1.38 10.07 5.25
C GLU A 117 0.96 10.61 6.60
N LEU A 118 -0.18 10.12 7.11
CA LEU A 118 -0.80 10.57 8.35
C LEU A 118 -0.13 9.98 9.60
N LEU A 119 0.65 8.90 9.44
CA LEU A 119 1.36 8.20 10.51
C LEU A 119 2.78 8.76 10.78
N ASP A 120 3.21 9.82 10.09
CA ASP A 120 4.49 10.48 10.32
C ASP A 120 4.40 11.53 11.44
N PHE A 121 4.60 11.09 12.68
CA PHE A 121 4.59 11.96 13.86
C PHE A 121 5.88 12.77 14.03
N ASN A 122 6.89 12.56 13.19
CA ASN A 122 8.16 13.30 13.22
C ASN A 122 8.20 14.47 12.23
N ALA A 123 7.20 14.60 11.35
CA ALA A 123 7.11 15.72 10.42
C ALA A 123 6.92 17.05 11.19
N GLU A 124 7.66 18.10 10.80
CA GLU A 124 7.50 19.43 11.39
C GLU A 124 6.14 20.02 11.00
N GLY A 125 5.35 20.43 11.98
CA GLY A 125 4.05 21.09 11.80
C GLY A 125 2.87 20.22 12.25
N GLU A 126 1.67 20.81 12.29
CA GLU A 126 0.42 20.10 12.60
C GLU A 126 -0.03 19.31 11.36
N HIS A 127 0.57 18.15 11.13
CA HIS A 127 0.26 17.29 9.99
C HIS A 127 -0.21 15.90 10.46
N GLY A 128 -0.94 15.21 9.60
CA GLY A 128 -1.35 13.84 9.85
C GLY A 128 -2.36 13.68 10.97
N LEU A 129 -2.13 12.70 11.83
CA LEU A 129 -2.99 12.40 12.98
C LEU A 129 -2.63 13.17 14.26
N GLN A 130 -1.55 13.96 14.28
CA GLN A 130 -1.11 14.72 15.46
C GLN A 130 -2.20 15.58 16.09
N PRO A 131 -3.05 16.32 15.34
CA PRO A 131 -4.14 17.11 15.93
C PRO A 131 -5.23 16.29 16.64
N TRP A 132 -5.29 14.98 16.33
CA TRP A 132 -6.31 14.05 16.85
C TRP A 132 -5.76 13.10 17.91
N ILE A 133 -4.42 12.94 17.94
CA ILE A 133 -3.68 12.11 18.90
C ILE A 133 -2.66 13.00 19.59
N GLU A 134 -3.11 13.79 20.58
CA GLU A 134 -2.24 14.71 21.34
C GLU A 134 -1.16 13.97 22.13
N HIS A 135 -1.45 12.74 22.53
CA HIS A 135 -0.61 11.88 23.36
C HIS A 135 -0.34 10.52 22.69
N PRO A 136 0.56 10.45 21.69
CA PRO A 136 0.87 9.18 20.98
C PRO A 136 1.33 8.05 21.91
N GLU A 137 1.95 8.39 23.06
CA GLU A 137 2.39 7.44 24.09
C GLU A 137 1.23 6.75 24.83
N LEU A 138 -0.01 7.25 24.69
CA LEU A 138 -1.19 6.64 25.27
C LEU A 138 -1.90 5.65 24.33
N ILE A 139 -1.49 5.57 23.06
CA ILE A 139 -1.97 4.54 22.13
C ILE A 139 -1.30 3.21 22.51
N ASN A 140 -2.07 2.32 23.13
CA ASN A 140 -1.59 1.01 23.60
C ASN A 140 -2.04 -0.13 22.68
N SER A 141 -3.04 0.11 21.84
CA SER A 141 -3.62 -0.90 20.94
C SER A 141 -4.07 -0.29 19.62
N ALA A 142 -3.68 -0.93 18.50
CA ALA A 142 -4.13 -0.49 17.18
C ALA A 142 -4.46 -1.70 16.28
N ALA A 143 -5.32 -1.47 15.29
CA ALA A 143 -5.65 -2.47 14.27
C ALA A 143 -5.54 -1.89 12.87
N ASP A 144 -5.01 -2.68 11.93
CA ASP A 144 -4.98 -2.43 10.48
C ASP A 144 -5.89 -3.44 9.79
N ILE A 145 -7.08 -3.00 9.39
CA ILE A 145 -8.10 -3.83 8.74
C ILE A 145 -7.90 -3.81 7.23
N CYS A 146 -7.92 -4.96 6.57
CA CYS A 146 -7.56 -5.16 5.16
C CYS A 146 -6.07 -4.85 4.92
N THR A 147 -5.22 -5.44 5.74
CA THR A 147 -3.79 -5.07 5.85
C THR A 147 -2.94 -5.38 4.61
N GLY A 148 -3.37 -6.34 3.75
CA GLY A 148 -2.60 -6.75 2.58
C GLY A 148 -1.19 -7.22 2.94
N SER A 149 -0.18 -6.44 2.55
CA SER A 149 1.24 -6.75 2.84
C SER A 149 1.68 -6.50 4.28
N GLY A 150 0.82 -5.97 5.14
CA GLY A 150 1.16 -5.56 6.51
C GLY A 150 1.85 -4.19 6.58
N CYS A 151 1.88 -3.44 5.49
CA CYS A 151 2.66 -2.21 5.41
C CYS A 151 2.16 -1.13 6.39
N LEU A 152 0.85 -0.90 6.48
CA LEU A 152 0.30 0.07 7.42
C LEU A 152 0.47 -0.37 8.88
N GLY A 153 0.31 -1.67 9.18
CA GLY A 153 0.60 -2.22 10.49
C GLY A 153 2.04 -2.00 10.95
N ILE A 154 3.02 -2.11 10.05
CA ILE A 154 4.44 -1.83 10.33
C ILE A 154 4.66 -0.33 10.54
N LEU A 155 4.00 0.54 9.78
CA LEU A 155 4.05 1.98 10.00
C LEU A 155 3.38 2.38 11.33
N LEU A 156 2.30 1.71 11.75
CA LEU A 156 1.72 1.86 13.08
C LEU A 156 2.72 1.51 14.19
N ALA A 157 3.46 0.39 14.04
CA ALA A 157 4.49 0.00 15.02
C ALA A 157 5.62 1.03 15.11
N ASN A 158 5.97 1.68 14.00
CA ASN A 158 6.95 2.76 14.00
C ASN A 158 6.40 4.04 14.65
N ALA A 159 5.12 4.36 14.42
CA ALA A 159 4.47 5.54 15.00
C ALA A 159 4.17 5.38 16.50
N PHE A 160 3.83 4.17 16.93
CA PHE A 160 3.43 3.82 18.29
C PHE A 160 4.24 2.63 18.82
N PRO A 161 5.49 2.84 19.25
CA PRO A 161 6.42 1.75 19.58
C PRO A 161 5.97 0.84 20.73
N ASP A 162 5.12 1.35 21.63
CA ASP A 162 4.64 0.61 22.80
C ASP A 162 3.26 -0.06 22.56
N ALA A 163 2.62 0.20 21.41
CA ALA A 163 1.30 -0.34 21.10
C ALA A 163 1.36 -1.82 20.66
N ALA A 164 0.41 -2.62 21.13
CA ALA A 164 0.12 -3.93 20.52
C ALA A 164 -0.72 -3.73 19.25
N ILE A 165 -0.32 -4.35 18.14
CA ILE A 165 -0.94 -4.13 16.85
C ILE A 165 -1.47 -5.45 16.29
N ASP A 166 -2.73 -5.46 15.89
CA ASP A 166 -3.29 -6.54 15.09
C ASP A 166 -3.38 -6.09 13.62
N VAL A 167 -2.94 -6.96 12.71
CA VAL A 167 -3.09 -6.75 11.26
C VAL A 167 -3.99 -7.82 10.69
N ILE A 168 -5.05 -7.42 10.02
CA ILE A 168 -6.19 -8.29 9.68
C ILE A 168 -6.40 -8.33 8.17
N ASP A 169 -6.53 -9.52 7.62
CA ASP A 169 -6.94 -9.72 6.23
C ASP A 169 -7.75 -11.00 6.08
N ILE A 170 -8.68 -11.02 5.14
CA ILE A 170 -9.46 -12.20 4.81
C ILE A 170 -8.66 -13.23 4.01
N SER A 171 -7.60 -12.79 3.33
CA SER A 171 -6.76 -13.61 2.47
C SER A 171 -5.64 -14.26 3.28
N PRO A 172 -5.59 -15.61 3.40
CA PRO A 172 -4.45 -16.29 4.02
C PRO A 172 -3.13 -16.02 3.28
N ASP A 173 -3.17 -15.73 1.98
CA ASP A 173 -2.03 -15.36 1.18
C ASP A 173 -1.49 -13.97 1.55
N ALA A 174 -2.39 -13.00 1.82
CA ALA A 174 -2.01 -11.68 2.32
C ALA A 174 -1.39 -11.79 3.72
N ILE A 175 -2.01 -12.56 4.62
CA ILE A 175 -1.46 -12.85 5.96
C ILE A 175 -0.07 -13.49 5.88
N ALA A 176 0.17 -14.38 4.91
CA ALA A 176 1.49 -14.97 4.71
C ALA A 176 2.54 -13.91 4.29
N VAL A 177 2.17 -12.96 3.42
CA VAL A 177 3.06 -11.85 3.02
C VAL A 177 3.27 -10.87 4.18
N ALA A 178 2.22 -10.52 4.93
CA ALA A 178 2.32 -9.67 6.11
C ALA A 178 3.30 -10.26 7.15
N ASN A 179 3.21 -11.57 7.41
CA ASN A 179 4.14 -12.25 8.31
C ASN A 179 5.61 -12.20 7.83
N ILE A 180 5.86 -12.27 6.52
CA ILE A 180 7.22 -12.08 5.97
C ILE A 180 7.73 -10.67 6.31
N ASN A 181 6.91 -9.65 6.10
CA ASN A 181 7.29 -8.27 6.37
C ASN A 181 7.46 -8.01 7.87
N ILE A 182 6.55 -8.48 8.71
CA ILE A 182 6.67 -8.40 10.18
C ILE A 182 7.99 -9.03 10.66
N ALA A 183 8.34 -10.21 10.12
CA ALA A 183 9.59 -10.88 10.46
C ALA A 183 10.83 -10.13 9.97
N ASN A 184 10.78 -9.54 8.76
CA ASN A 184 11.89 -8.74 8.22
C ASN A 184 12.21 -7.51 9.08
N TYR A 185 11.21 -6.95 9.76
CA TYR A 185 11.36 -5.83 10.69
C TYR A 185 11.58 -6.25 12.15
N GLY A 186 11.50 -7.55 12.48
CA GLY A 186 11.68 -8.06 13.84
C GLY A 186 10.54 -7.68 14.79
N LEU A 187 9.31 -7.50 14.26
CA LEU A 187 8.15 -6.97 14.99
C LEU A 187 7.16 -8.06 15.46
N GLN A 188 7.56 -9.35 15.49
CA GLN A 188 6.68 -10.48 15.84
C GLN A 188 6.11 -10.43 17.25
N GLU A 189 6.78 -9.74 18.18
CA GLU A 189 6.31 -9.57 19.56
C GLU A 189 5.30 -8.41 19.68
N GLN A 190 5.27 -7.51 18.71
CA GLN A 190 4.42 -6.30 18.71
C GLN A 190 3.22 -6.43 17.77
N ILE A 191 3.39 -7.11 16.63
CA ILE A 191 2.36 -7.23 15.59
C ILE A 191 1.88 -8.67 15.50
N THR A 192 0.56 -8.87 15.60
CA THR A 192 -0.12 -10.15 15.40
C THR A 192 -0.91 -10.12 14.09
N ALA A 193 -0.62 -11.04 13.17
CA ALA A 193 -1.38 -11.19 11.93
C ALA A 193 -2.55 -12.17 12.13
N ILE A 194 -3.76 -11.74 11.74
CA ILE A 194 -5.02 -12.47 11.99
C ILE A 194 -5.76 -12.65 10.65
N GLU A 195 -6.00 -13.91 10.27
CA GLU A 195 -6.91 -14.21 9.16
C GLU A 195 -8.35 -14.02 9.62
N SER A 196 -9.06 -13.05 9.04
CA SER A 196 -10.43 -12.72 9.40
C SER A 196 -11.13 -11.93 8.31
N ASP A 197 -12.42 -12.21 8.12
CA ASP A 197 -13.31 -11.31 7.40
C ASP A 197 -13.58 -10.10 8.32
N MET A 198 -12.83 -9.03 8.09
CA MET A 198 -12.82 -7.81 8.89
C MET A 198 -12.78 -8.10 10.41
N PHE A 199 -13.82 -7.74 11.15
CA PHE A 199 -13.89 -7.83 12.60
C PHE A 199 -14.32 -9.20 13.14
N THR A 200 -14.68 -10.17 12.27
CA THR A 200 -15.36 -11.40 12.67
C THR A 200 -14.56 -12.24 13.68
N ALA A 201 -13.24 -12.28 13.58
CA ALA A 201 -12.38 -13.00 14.51
C ALA A 201 -11.89 -12.16 15.70
N LEU A 202 -12.27 -10.87 15.78
CA LEU A 202 -11.82 -9.95 16.81
C LEU A 202 -12.74 -9.93 18.03
N VAL A 203 -13.24 -11.07 18.45
CA VAL A 203 -14.15 -11.21 19.59
C VAL A 203 -13.49 -10.60 20.83
N ASP A 204 -14.21 -9.67 21.49
CA ASP A 204 -13.80 -8.98 22.72
C ASP A 204 -12.50 -8.14 22.59
N LYS A 205 -11.99 -7.90 21.38
CA LYS A 205 -10.86 -7.01 21.14
C LYS A 205 -11.35 -5.58 20.91
N THR A 206 -10.67 -4.63 21.55
CA THR A 206 -10.89 -3.19 21.36
C THR A 206 -9.57 -2.45 21.19
N TYR A 207 -9.59 -1.33 20.46
CA TYR A 207 -8.41 -0.60 20.02
C TYR A 207 -8.55 0.90 20.27
N ASP A 208 -7.45 1.56 20.53
CA ASP A 208 -7.39 3.02 20.62
C ASP A 208 -7.41 3.66 19.22
N LEU A 209 -6.85 2.92 18.23
CA LEU A 209 -6.80 3.35 16.84
C LEU A 209 -7.13 2.17 15.91
N ILE A 210 -8.11 2.35 15.04
CA ILE A 210 -8.36 1.44 13.92
C ILE A 210 -8.09 2.19 12.63
N ILE A 211 -7.25 1.63 11.77
CA ILE A 211 -7.03 2.13 10.42
C ILE A 211 -7.47 1.09 9.39
N SER A 212 -7.85 1.55 8.21
CA SER A 212 -8.13 0.65 7.08
C SER A 212 -7.92 1.35 5.74
N ASN A 213 -7.23 0.68 4.85
CA ASN A 213 -7.27 0.95 3.42
C ASN A 213 -7.98 -0.22 2.72
N PRO A 214 -9.32 -0.29 2.81
CA PRO A 214 -10.09 -1.40 2.28
C PRO A 214 -10.17 -1.34 0.76
N PRO A 215 -10.57 -2.42 0.06
CA PRO A 215 -10.97 -2.32 -1.32
C PRO A 215 -12.06 -1.26 -1.50
N TYR A 216 -11.89 -0.37 -2.50
CA TYR A 216 -12.82 0.74 -2.75
C TYR A 216 -13.09 1.01 -4.24
N VAL A 217 -12.64 0.14 -5.15
CA VAL A 217 -12.88 0.33 -6.59
C VAL A 217 -14.28 -0.16 -6.96
N ASP A 218 -15.11 0.71 -7.50
CA ASP A 218 -16.44 0.37 -7.99
C ASP A 218 -16.39 -0.55 -9.22
N ALA A 219 -17.47 -1.31 -9.47
CA ALA A 219 -17.52 -2.29 -10.56
C ALA A 219 -17.32 -1.68 -11.97
N PRO A 220 -17.86 -0.49 -12.32
CA PRO A 220 -17.56 0.19 -13.56
C PRO A 220 -16.08 0.56 -13.73
N SER A 221 -15.41 0.99 -12.66
CA SER A 221 -13.99 1.34 -12.66
C SER A 221 -13.10 0.11 -12.74
N MET A 222 -13.46 -1.00 -12.06
CA MET A 222 -12.77 -2.29 -12.19
C MET A 222 -12.65 -2.75 -13.64
N ALA A 223 -13.70 -2.55 -14.45
CA ALA A 223 -13.70 -2.92 -15.86
C ALA A 223 -12.75 -2.10 -16.73
N LYS A 224 -12.36 -0.90 -16.27
CA LYS A 224 -11.51 0.07 -16.99
C LYS A 224 -10.08 0.15 -16.47
N LEU A 225 -9.74 -0.61 -15.43
CA LEU A 225 -8.39 -0.61 -14.87
C LEU A 225 -7.34 -0.92 -15.94
N PRO A 226 -6.20 -0.21 -15.94
CA PRO A 226 -5.05 -0.55 -16.75
C PRO A 226 -4.64 -2.02 -16.58
N THR A 227 -4.00 -2.58 -17.61
CA THR A 227 -3.64 -3.99 -17.61
C THR A 227 -2.73 -4.37 -16.44
N GLU A 228 -1.90 -3.44 -15.99
CA GLU A 228 -0.99 -3.59 -14.86
C GLU A 228 -1.72 -3.95 -13.56
N TYR A 229 -2.85 -3.31 -13.28
CA TYR A 229 -3.69 -3.60 -12.09
C TYR A 229 -4.37 -4.96 -12.12
N ARG A 230 -4.46 -5.61 -13.29
CA ARG A 230 -5.00 -6.97 -13.41
C ARG A 230 -4.05 -8.04 -12.89
N ASN A 231 -2.78 -7.68 -12.65
CA ASN A 231 -1.81 -8.53 -11.98
C ASN A 231 -1.97 -8.52 -10.46
N GLU A 232 -2.70 -7.54 -9.91
CA GLU A 232 -3.01 -7.48 -8.49
C GLU A 232 -4.24 -8.34 -8.14
N PRO A 233 -4.36 -8.82 -6.87
CA PRO A 233 -5.53 -9.58 -6.45
C PRO A 233 -6.82 -8.76 -6.60
N GLN A 234 -7.79 -9.26 -7.35
CA GLN A 234 -9.06 -8.56 -7.57
C GLN A 234 -9.84 -8.34 -6.27
N LEU A 235 -9.69 -9.26 -5.30
CA LEU A 235 -10.28 -9.16 -3.96
C LEU A 235 -9.80 -7.91 -3.21
N ALA A 236 -8.58 -7.47 -3.47
CA ALA A 236 -7.99 -6.32 -2.79
C ALA A 236 -8.30 -4.96 -3.47
N LEU A 237 -9.07 -4.98 -4.58
CA LEU A 237 -9.41 -3.77 -5.33
C LEU A 237 -10.91 -3.47 -5.32
N GLY A 238 -11.75 -4.44 -5.69
CA GLY A 238 -13.18 -4.25 -5.94
C GLY A 238 -14.02 -4.19 -4.67
N SER A 239 -15.03 -3.30 -4.62
CA SER A 239 -15.93 -3.11 -3.48
C SER A 239 -17.35 -2.77 -3.93
N GLY A 240 -18.00 -3.71 -4.63
CA GLY A 240 -19.38 -3.58 -5.04
C GLY A 240 -19.62 -2.61 -6.19
N ASP A 241 -20.86 -2.16 -6.31
CA ASP A 241 -21.30 -1.31 -7.42
C ASP A 241 -20.85 0.15 -7.25
N ASP A 242 -20.73 0.63 -6.02
CA ASP A 242 -20.39 2.02 -5.66
C ASP A 242 -19.02 2.16 -4.99
N GLY A 243 -18.31 1.06 -4.79
CA GLY A 243 -17.01 1.06 -4.12
C GLY A 243 -17.07 1.14 -2.59
N LEU A 244 -18.23 0.96 -1.96
CA LEU A 244 -18.42 1.19 -0.51
C LEU A 244 -18.75 -0.05 0.32
N ASP A 245 -18.91 -1.26 -0.25
CA ASP A 245 -19.32 -2.46 0.48
C ASP A 245 -18.50 -2.70 1.75
N HIS A 246 -17.18 -2.57 1.64
CA HIS A 246 -16.25 -2.74 2.75
C HIS A 246 -16.37 -1.59 3.76
N THR A 247 -16.46 -0.34 3.28
CA THR A 247 -16.63 0.85 4.11
C THR A 247 -17.92 0.79 4.92
N HIS A 248 -19.04 0.33 4.32
CA HIS A 248 -20.31 0.11 5.05
C HIS A 248 -20.15 -0.88 6.21
N THR A 249 -19.41 -1.96 5.99
CA THR A 249 -19.15 -2.94 7.05
C THR A 249 -18.27 -2.36 8.15
N ILE A 250 -17.22 -1.60 7.79
CA ILE A 250 -16.35 -0.94 8.76
C ILE A 250 -17.14 0.05 9.62
N LEU A 251 -17.93 0.92 9.02
CA LEU A 251 -18.74 1.91 9.75
C LEU A 251 -19.77 1.27 10.70
N ARG A 252 -20.36 0.14 10.31
CA ARG A 252 -21.33 -0.60 11.12
C ARG A 252 -20.70 -1.28 12.34
N GLU A 253 -19.47 -1.80 12.22
CA GLU A 253 -18.87 -2.67 13.23
C GLU A 253 -17.83 -1.95 14.10
N ALA A 254 -17.11 -0.95 13.56
CA ALA A 254 -15.93 -0.35 14.22
C ALA A 254 -16.19 0.17 15.65
N ALA A 255 -17.37 0.76 15.91
CA ALA A 255 -17.69 1.27 17.24
C ALA A 255 -17.62 0.22 18.36
N LYS A 256 -17.88 -1.05 18.04
CA LYS A 256 -17.80 -2.18 18.98
C LYS A 256 -16.37 -2.56 19.33
N HIS A 257 -15.44 -2.19 18.44
CA HIS A 257 -14.02 -2.51 18.52
C HIS A 257 -13.14 -1.30 18.83
N LEU A 258 -13.72 -0.15 19.16
CA LEU A 258 -13.00 1.02 19.63
C LEU A 258 -13.09 1.13 21.16
N ASN A 259 -11.98 1.47 21.80
CA ASN A 259 -11.94 1.91 23.19
C ASN A 259 -12.70 3.24 23.34
N ASP A 260 -12.99 3.67 24.55
CA ASP A 260 -13.49 5.01 24.79
C ASP A 260 -12.44 6.02 24.29
N GLU A 261 -12.89 7.09 23.62
CA GLU A 261 -12.02 8.06 22.92
C GLU A 261 -11.25 7.49 21.70
N GLY A 262 -11.45 6.21 21.36
CA GLY A 262 -10.82 5.58 20.19
C GLY A 262 -11.30 6.19 18.87
N ILE A 263 -10.42 6.17 17.87
CA ILE A 263 -10.65 6.74 16.54
C ILE A 263 -10.53 5.71 15.43
N LEU A 264 -11.31 5.93 14.38
CA LEU A 264 -11.31 5.19 13.13
C LEU A 264 -10.78 6.07 12.01
N VAL A 265 -9.82 5.59 11.24
CA VAL A 265 -9.27 6.27 10.04
C VAL A 265 -9.39 5.35 8.84
N VAL A 266 -10.10 5.81 7.80
CA VAL A 266 -10.38 4.98 6.61
C VAL A 266 -10.07 5.73 5.33
N GLU A 267 -9.36 5.05 4.43
CA GLU A 267 -9.16 5.48 3.05
C GLU A 267 -10.30 4.97 2.16
N ILE A 268 -10.82 5.84 1.28
CA ILE A 268 -11.95 5.50 0.39
C ILE A 268 -11.68 5.86 -1.08
N GLY A 269 -10.45 6.23 -1.41
CA GLY A 269 -10.13 6.68 -2.77
C GLY A 269 -11.01 7.84 -3.23
N HIS A 270 -11.62 7.71 -4.40
CA HIS A 270 -12.44 8.77 -5.00
C HIS A 270 -13.94 8.73 -4.61
N ASN A 271 -14.35 7.92 -3.63
CA ASN A 271 -15.77 7.66 -3.32
C ASN A 271 -16.40 8.63 -2.32
N ARG A 272 -15.77 9.80 -2.07
CA ARG A 272 -16.27 10.78 -1.09
C ARG A 272 -17.72 11.19 -1.32
N GLU A 273 -18.12 11.48 -2.55
CA GLU A 273 -19.50 11.91 -2.86
C GLU A 273 -20.49 10.78 -2.57
N ALA A 274 -20.19 9.56 -3.04
CA ALA A 274 -21.03 8.39 -2.77
C ALA A 274 -21.16 8.10 -1.26
N LEU A 275 -20.08 8.27 -0.49
CA LEU A 275 -20.11 8.10 0.96
C LEU A 275 -20.98 9.15 1.64
N LEU A 276 -20.88 10.43 1.25
CA LEU A 276 -21.70 11.50 1.80
C LEU A 276 -23.19 11.32 1.46
N ASP A 277 -23.51 10.84 0.28
CA ASP A 277 -24.87 10.52 -0.12
C ASP A 277 -25.45 9.34 0.68
N ALA A 278 -24.62 8.33 0.99
CA ALA A 278 -25.03 7.16 1.78
C ALA A 278 -25.21 7.48 3.28
N TYR A 279 -24.46 8.45 3.81
CA TYR A 279 -24.46 8.83 5.24
C TYR A 279 -24.60 10.34 5.43
N PRO A 280 -25.74 10.95 5.04
CA PRO A 280 -25.92 12.40 5.04
C PRO A 280 -25.89 13.04 6.45
N ASP A 281 -26.20 12.26 7.49
CA ASP A 281 -26.24 12.71 8.88
C ASP A 281 -24.94 12.44 9.65
N LEU A 282 -23.94 11.79 9.04
CA LEU A 282 -22.65 11.49 9.68
C LEU A 282 -21.62 12.58 9.35
N GLU A 283 -21.15 13.26 10.39
CA GLU A 283 -20.14 14.31 10.25
C GLU A 283 -18.73 13.70 10.13
N PHE A 284 -18.27 13.47 8.88
CA PHE A 284 -16.92 13.00 8.62
C PHE A 284 -15.88 14.09 8.80
N THR A 285 -14.80 13.79 9.51
CA THR A 285 -13.61 14.63 9.53
C THR A 285 -12.68 14.21 8.39
N TRP A 286 -12.52 15.07 7.37
CA TRP A 286 -11.66 14.80 6.23
C TRP A 286 -10.22 15.21 6.51
N LEU A 287 -9.31 14.26 6.45
CA LEU A 287 -7.89 14.48 6.69
C LEU A 287 -7.20 14.97 5.43
N THR A 288 -6.26 15.92 5.58
CA THR A 288 -5.49 16.45 4.47
C THR A 288 -4.22 15.64 4.26
N VAL A 289 -4.02 15.19 3.04
CA VAL A 289 -2.81 14.51 2.55
C VAL A 289 -2.23 15.32 1.38
N GLU A 290 -1.04 14.98 0.89
CA GLU A 290 -0.41 15.69 -0.24
C GLU A 290 -1.32 15.80 -1.47
N SER A 291 -2.13 14.75 -1.73
CA SER A 291 -3.07 14.70 -2.86
C SER A 291 -4.40 15.44 -2.61
N GLY A 292 -4.64 15.97 -1.41
CA GLY A 292 -5.87 16.69 -1.07
C GLY A 292 -6.57 16.16 0.18
N ASN A 293 -7.81 16.57 0.39
CA ASN A 293 -8.61 16.24 1.60
C ASN A 293 -9.88 15.43 1.28
N GLN A 294 -9.82 14.56 0.30
CA GLN A 294 -11.01 13.81 -0.17
C GLN A 294 -10.85 12.29 -0.11
N TYR A 295 -9.71 11.80 0.32
CA TYR A 295 -9.34 10.38 0.21
C TYR A 295 -9.42 9.62 1.53
N VAL A 296 -9.25 10.32 2.66
CA VAL A 296 -9.19 9.71 4.00
C VAL A 296 -10.07 10.48 4.95
N PHE A 297 -10.88 9.77 5.72
CA PHE A 297 -11.66 10.34 6.79
C PHE A 297 -11.32 9.76 8.17
N LEU A 298 -11.63 10.52 9.21
CA LEU A 298 -11.57 10.12 10.59
C LEU A 298 -12.96 10.25 11.23
N LEU A 299 -13.29 9.28 12.09
CA LEU A 299 -14.45 9.30 12.97
C LEU A 299 -14.06 8.86 14.38
N THR A 300 -14.67 9.47 15.38
CA THR A 300 -14.58 9.01 16.77
C THR A 300 -15.59 7.90 17.04
N LYS A 301 -15.36 7.10 18.09
CA LYS A 301 -16.35 6.13 18.58
C LYS A 301 -17.71 6.76 18.83
N GLU A 302 -17.74 7.97 19.42
CA GLU A 302 -18.97 8.68 19.72
C GLU A 302 -19.77 9.03 18.45
N GLN A 303 -19.10 9.51 17.41
CA GLN A 303 -19.73 9.79 16.12
C GLN A 303 -20.33 8.53 15.49
N LEU A 304 -19.62 7.40 15.55
CA LEU A 304 -20.11 6.12 15.05
C LEU A 304 -21.33 5.60 15.81
N LEU A 305 -21.37 5.77 17.13
CA LEU A 305 -22.51 5.36 17.96
C LEU A 305 -23.75 6.22 17.72
N SER A 306 -23.61 7.49 17.37
CA SER A 306 -24.72 8.40 17.10
C SER A 306 -25.55 7.99 15.88
N GLN A 307 -24.99 7.17 14.97
CA GLN A 307 -25.63 6.68 13.75
C GLN A 307 -26.33 5.32 13.89
N GLN A 308 -26.12 4.61 14.99
CA GLN A 308 -26.81 3.33 15.19
C GLN A 308 -28.27 3.61 15.62
N PRO A 309 -29.28 3.06 14.93
CA PRO A 309 -30.65 3.15 15.42
C PRO A 309 -30.71 2.43 16.78
N VAL A 310 -31.30 3.14 17.77
CA VAL A 310 -31.57 2.64 19.13
C VAL A 310 -32.43 1.38 19.08
#